data_32947d0c7dab8ac0fc68a2ee31e7c036
#
_entry.id   32947d0c7dab8ac0fc68a2ee31e7c036
#
_cell.length_a   1.000
_cell.length_b   1.000
_cell.length_c   1.000
_cell.angle_alpha   90.00
_cell.angle_beta   90.00
_cell.angle_gamma   90.00
#
_symmetry.space_group_name_H-M   'P 1'
#
loop_
_entity.id
_entity.type
_entity.pdbx_description
1 polymer ?
#
loop_
_entity_poly.entity_id
_entity_poly.type
_entity_poly.pdbx_seq_one_letter_code
_entity_poly.pdbx_strand_id
1 'polypeptide(L)'
;MKRRIKQGGVCVLAAALMFSVFALPNTYAAPGIETDRECSIEVIAAHDEFSELQNLPITVKLYKVADVAVNGEYTPTEAFQSIDFSDVDSDTVAAVWEEKAALAKEVADTEEVTADAEAVSEEGKALFEAMPTGMYLVDAQPAESDYNTYEFKPYLISLPNNYYYGTGNDEWVYDLTGDNAIGLKPEKSDLYGDLIINKTLEVFNATNEGANFVFQVEATKTDVDTEEVRVVYSNVVSMTFDGTGTDSVKIEKIPAGADVVVTEVYSGANYELTTDAEASTIIIANSEVEVDFSNTHNGGQNGGTGLVNTFTYNDGEWTHSATEDSTP
;
A
#
# COMPACT_ATOMS: atom_id res chain seq x y z
N MET A 1 22.48 -16.66 12.08
CA MET A 1 21.52 -17.41 11.25
C MET A 1 20.53 -16.37 10.71
N LYS A 2 20.78 -15.87 9.48
CA LYS A 2 19.99 -14.76 8.92
C LYS A 2 18.64 -15.28 8.45
N ARG A 3 17.56 -14.97 9.16
CA ARG A 3 16.19 -15.18 8.67
C ARG A 3 15.88 -14.08 7.63
N ARG A 4 15.79 -14.48 6.38
CA ARG A 4 15.21 -13.64 5.33
C ARG A 4 13.71 -13.54 5.60
N ILE A 5 13.23 -12.35 5.91
CA ILE A 5 11.81 -12.01 5.85
C ILE A 5 11.43 -12.10 4.37
N LYS A 6 10.58 -13.04 4.05
CA LYS A 6 9.92 -13.08 2.73
C LYS A 6 8.90 -11.96 2.73
N GLN A 7 9.15 -10.93 1.94
CA GLN A 7 8.10 -10.02 1.52
C GLN A 7 7.05 -10.85 0.78
N GLY A 8 5.93 -11.08 1.43
CA GLY A 8 4.76 -11.67 0.81
C GLY A 8 4.13 -10.61 -0.06
N GLY A 9 4.51 -10.58 -1.33
CA GLY A 9 3.72 -9.88 -2.32
C GLY A 9 2.39 -10.60 -2.42
N VAL A 10 1.31 -9.94 -2.08
CA VAL A 10 -0.04 -10.38 -2.38
C VAL A 10 -0.19 -10.31 -3.89
N CYS A 11 -0.04 -11.44 -4.57
CA CYS A 11 -0.44 -11.55 -5.96
C CYS A 11 -1.97 -11.55 -6.01
N VAL A 12 -2.56 -10.39 -6.25
CA VAL A 12 -3.96 -10.30 -6.67
C VAL A 12 -4.07 -11.02 -8.00
N LEU A 13 -4.71 -12.18 -8.00
CA LEU A 13 -5.14 -12.87 -9.21
C LEU A 13 -6.31 -12.06 -9.78
N ALA A 14 -6.01 -10.98 -10.50
CA ALA A 14 -6.99 -10.33 -11.34
C ALA A 14 -7.47 -11.35 -12.37
N ALA A 15 -8.71 -11.76 -12.28
CA ALA A 15 -9.33 -12.56 -13.32
C ALA A 15 -9.26 -11.77 -14.63
N ALA A 16 -8.38 -12.19 -15.53
CA ALA A 16 -8.31 -11.64 -16.86
C ALA A 16 -9.62 -11.95 -17.57
N LEU A 17 -10.46 -10.93 -17.74
CA LEU A 17 -11.58 -11.01 -18.68
C LEU A 17 -10.98 -11.12 -20.08
N MET A 18 -10.98 -12.34 -20.62
CA MET A 18 -10.41 -12.62 -21.93
C MET A 18 -11.40 -12.19 -23.01
N PHE A 19 -10.91 -11.36 -23.90
CA PHE A 19 -11.59 -10.99 -25.12
C PHE A 19 -11.49 -12.11 -26.15
N SER A 20 -12.58 -12.49 -26.75
CA SER A 20 -12.60 -13.37 -27.92
C SER A 20 -13.21 -12.64 -29.10
N VAL A 21 -12.36 -12.27 -30.05
CA VAL A 21 -12.80 -11.89 -31.38
C VAL A 21 -12.66 -13.12 -32.28
N PHE A 22 -13.70 -13.43 -33.05
CA PHE A 22 -13.92 -14.70 -33.70
C PHE A 22 -13.24 -14.89 -35.05
N ALA A 23 -12.66 -16.07 -35.23
CA ALA A 23 -12.70 -16.78 -36.51
C ALA A 23 -13.13 -18.23 -36.25
N LEU A 24 -14.43 -18.58 -36.44
CA LEU A 24 -14.89 -19.96 -36.51
C LEU A 24 -14.92 -20.46 -37.95
N PRO A 25 -14.39 -21.66 -38.24
CA PRO A 25 -14.75 -22.36 -39.43
C PRO A 25 -16.08 -23.06 -39.22
N ASN A 26 -17.09 -22.61 -39.98
CA ASN A 26 -18.38 -23.25 -40.28
C ASN A 26 -19.66 -22.80 -39.55
N THR A 27 -20.49 -22.12 -40.30
CA THR A 27 -21.93 -22.28 -40.55
C THR A 27 -22.94 -21.56 -39.67
N TYR A 28 -22.56 -20.81 -38.66
CA TYR A 28 -23.41 -19.71 -38.19
C TYR A 28 -22.52 -18.48 -38.12
N ALA A 29 -22.71 -17.53 -39.04
CA ALA A 29 -22.07 -16.24 -38.92
C ALA A 29 -22.60 -15.63 -37.62
N ALA A 30 -21.69 -15.28 -36.67
CA ALA A 30 -22.03 -14.43 -35.55
C ALA A 30 -22.77 -13.20 -36.09
N PRO A 31 -23.81 -12.68 -35.42
CA PRO A 31 -24.45 -11.46 -35.85
C PRO A 31 -23.41 -10.36 -35.95
N GLY A 32 -23.38 -9.60 -37.05
CA GLY A 32 -22.43 -8.51 -37.21
C GLY A 32 -22.66 -7.44 -36.15
N ILE A 33 -21.61 -6.69 -35.80
CA ILE A 33 -21.71 -5.57 -34.89
C ILE A 33 -22.58 -4.46 -35.51
N GLU A 34 -23.56 -3.96 -34.77
CA GLU A 34 -24.33 -2.77 -35.12
C GLU A 34 -23.50 -1.53 -34.75
N THR A 35 -22.69 -1.06 -35.70
CA THR A 35 -21.67 -0.02 -35.45
C THR A 35 -22.24 1.37 -35.19
N ASP A 36 -23.51 1.58 -35.48
CA ASP A 36 -24.28 2.82 -35.20
C ASP A 36 -25.07 2.78 -33.89
N ARG A 37 -25.03 1.67 -33.17
CA ARG A 37 -25.70 1.50 -31.90
C ARG A 37 -24.84 2.06 -30.76
N GLU A 38 -25.48 2.85 -29.89
CA GLU A 38 -24.85 3.35 -28.67
C GLU A 38 -24.68 2.22 -27.63
N CYS A 39 -23.59 2.32 -26.86
CA CYS A 39 -23.23 1.41 -25.79
C CYS A 39 -23.30 2.14 -24.44
N SER A 40 -23.46 1.39 -23.36
CA SER A 40 -23.24 1.86 -22.01
C SER A 40 -22.20 0.98 -21.30
N ILE A 41 -21.45 1.60 -20.38
CA ILE A 41 -20.42 0.90 -19.62
C ILE A 41 -20.40 1.42 -18.18
N GLU A 42 -20.51 0.51 -17.22
CA GLU A 42 -20.29 0.76 -15.80
C GLU A 42 -18.92 0.19 -15.41
N VAL A 43 -18.07 1.05 -14.88
CA VAL A 43 -16.74 0.68 -14.36
C VAL A 43 -16.83 0.60 -12.85
N ILE A 44 -16.57 -0.58 -12.29
CA ILE A 44 -16.63 -0.86 -10.86
C ILE A 44 -15.22 -0.67 -10.26
N ALA A 45 -15.10 0.31 -9.37
CA ALA A 45 -13.92 0.50 -8.54
C ALA A 45 -14.00 -0.29 -7.23
N ALA A 46 -15.22 -0.50 -6.71
CA ALA A 46 -15.44 -1.30 -5.49
C ALA A 46 -14.89 -2.72 -5.67
N HIS A 47 -14.17 -3.21 -4.67
CA HIS A 47 -13.53 -4.52 -4.70
C HIS A 47 -13.60 -5.17 -3.31
N ASP A 48 -13.89 -6.47 -3.24
CA ASP A 48 -14.03 -7.17 -1.96
C ASP A 48 -12.73 -7.16 -1.12
N GLU A 49 -11.57 -7.12 -1.79
CA GLU A 49 -10.26 -7.06 -1.13
C GLU A 49 -9.80 -5.64 -0.78
N PHE A 50 -10.52 -4.60 -1.26
CA PHE A 50 -10.17 -3.19 -1.08
C PHE A 50 -11.44 -2.37 -0.81
N SER A 51 -12.04 -2.56 0.36
CA SER A 51 -13.31 -1.93 0.74
C SER A 51 -13.28 -0.40 0.72
N GLU A 52 -12.10 0.21 0.91
CA GLU A 52 -11.91 1.66 0.84
C GLU A 52 -12.32 2.24 -0.52
N LEU A 53 -12.11 1.49 -1.63
CA LEU A 53 -12.40 1.95 -2.99
C LEU A 53 -13.89 2.24 -3.23
N GLN A 54 -14.77 1.69 -2.42
CA GLN A 54 -16.20 1.99 -2.52
C GLN A 54 -16.52 3.46 -2.24
N ASN A 55 -15.70 4.10 -1.40
CA ASN A 55 -15.95 5.47 -0.93
C ASN A 55 -14.97 6.51 -1.50
N LEU A 56 -13.95 6.07 -2.23
CA LEU A 56 -12.98 6.97 -2.84
C LEU A 56 -13.52 7.50 -4.19
N PRO A 57 -13.44 8.83 -4.42
CA PRO A 57 -13.76 9.40 -5.72
C PRO A 57 -12.63 9.10 -6.71
N ILE A 58 -12.85 8.14 -7.61
CA ILE A 58 -11.88 7.73 -8.61
C ILE A 58 -12.28 8.27 -9.96
N THR A 59 -11.43 9.09 -10.57
CA THR A 59 -11.64 9.60 -11.91
C THR A 59 -11.28 8.53 -12.92
N VAL A 60 -12.25 8.10 -13.73
CA VAL A 60 -12.07 7.14 -14.81
C VAL A 60 -12.21 7.87 -16.13
N LYS A 61 -11.26 7.64 -17.03
CA LYS A 61 -11.22 8.19 -18.39
C LYS A 61 -11.32 7.09 -19.42
N LEU A 62 -12.09 7.34 -20.47
CA LEU A 62 -12.21 6.46 -21.62
C LEU A 62 -11.65 7.17 -22.85
N TYR A 63 -10.70 6.53 -23.53
CA TYR A 63 -10.13 7.01 -24.79
C TYR A 63 -10.47 6.01 -25.89
N LYS A 64 -11.11 6.48 -26.97
CA LYS A 64 -11.39 5.62 -28.13
C LYS A 64 -10.11 5.39 -28.92
N VAL A 65 -9.54 4.21 -28.77
CA VAL A 65 -8.27 3.82 -29.38
C VAL A 65 -8.46 3.35 -30.81
N ALA A 66 -9.57 2.66 -31.10
CA ALA A 66 -9.87 2.19 -32.45
C ALA A 66 -11.37 2.17 -32.73
N ASP A 67 -11.72 2.34 -34.00
CA ASP A 67 -13.03 2.02 -34.54
C ASP A 67 -13.17 0.53 -34.71
N VAL A 68 -14.40 0.00 -34.54
CA VAL A 68 -14.74 -1.40 -34.79
C VAL A 68 -15.61 -1.54 -36.04
N ALA A 69 -15.26 -2.45 -36.93
CA ALA A 69 -16.07 -2.76 -38.09
C ALA A 69 -17.17 -3.80 -37.78
N VAL A 70 -18.15 -3.95 -38.69
CA VAL A 70 -19.25 -4.94 -38.57
C VAL A 70 -18.71 -6.36 -38.34
N ASN A 71 -17.57 -6.69 -38.92
CA ASN A 71 -16.91 -8.00 -38.78
C ASN A 71 -15.99 -8.13 -37.54
N GLY A 72 -15.90 -7.11 -36.70
CA GLY A 72 -15.07 -7.10 -35.48
C GLY A 72 -13.63 -6.67 -35.68
N GLU A 73 -13.22 -6.27 -36.90
CA GLU A 73 -11.88 -5.72 -37.15
C GLU A 73 -11.73 -4.31 -36.53
N TYR A 74 -10.57 -4.02 -35.96
CA TYR A 74 -10.24 -2.73 -35.36
C TYR A 74 -9.36 -1.89 -36.27
N THR A 75 -9.72 -0.62 -36.42
CA THR A 75 -8.93 0.39 -37.14
C THR A 75 -8.54 1.49 -36.15
N PRO A 76 -7.24 1.69 -35.85
CA PRO A 76 -6.79 2.74 -34.92
C PRO A 76 -7.33 4.11 -35.30
N THR A 77 -7.72 4.91 -34.29
CA THR A 77 -8.05 6.32 -34.46
C THR A 77 -6.81 7.15 -34.77
N GLU A 78 -6.98 8.41 -35.18
CA GLU A 78 -5.87 9.28 -35.60
C GLU A 78 -4.80 9.42 -34.51
N ALA A 79 -5.18 9.58 -33.25
CA ALA A 79 -4.25 9.72 -32.14
C ALA A 79 -3.48 8.41 -31.82
N PHE A 80 -4.06 7.26 -32.11
CA PHE A 80 -3.51 5.95 -31.73
C PHE A 80 -3.01 5.11 -32.93
N GLN A 81 -2.65 5.77 -34.03
CA GLN A 81 -2.16 5.09 -35.26
C GLN A 81 -0.90 4.25 -35.06
N SER A 82 -0.13 4.51 -34.01
CA SER A 82 1.05 3.71 -33.65
C SER A 82 0.73 2.32 -33.12
N ILE A 83 -0.54 2.07 -32.75
CA ILE A 83 -0.97 0.78 -32.18
C ILE A 83 -1.49 -0.10 -33.31
N ASP A 84 -0.83 -1.24 -33.51
CA ASP A 84 -1.24 -2.23 -34.51
C ASP A 84 -2.25 -3.21 -33.89
N PHE A 85 -3.42 -3.35 -34.51
CA PHE A 85 -4.44 -4.33 -34.14
C PHE A 85 -4.59 -5.47 -35.18
N SER A 86 -3.76 -5.48 -36.24
CA SER A 86 -3.83 -6.51 -37.27
C SER A 86 -3.34 -7.89 -36.81
N ASP A 87 -2.62 -7.93 -35.68
CA ASP A 87 -2.07 -9.14 -35.05
C ASP A 87 -2.97 -9.74 -33.97
N VAL A 88 -4.17 -9.17 -33.72
CA VAL A 88 -5.08 -9.66 -32.69
C VAL A 88 -6.19 -10.52 -33.29
N ASP A 89 -6.49 -11.61 -32.57
CA ASP A 89 -7.53 -12.56 -32.91
C ASP A 89 -8.17 -13.17 -31.64
N SER A 90 -9.01 -14.18 -31.80
CA SER A 90 -9.65 -14.89 -30.68
C SER A 90 -8.68 -15.63 -29.76
N ASP A 91 -7.48 -15.94 -30.22
CA ASP A 91 -6.47 -16.71 -29.49
C ASP A 91 -5.40 -15.79 -28.87
N THR A 92 -5.54 -14.47 -29.07
CA THR A 92 -4.61 -13.47 -28.56
C THR A 92 -4.59 -13.48 -27.02
N VAL A 93 -3.42 -13.77 -26.45
CA VAL A 93 -3.22 -13.90 -25.01
C VAL A 93 -3.28 -12.55 -24.29
N ALA A 94 -3.65 -12.56 -23.01
CA ALA A 94 -3.82 -11.38 -22.18
C ALA A 94 -2.58 -10.45 -22.18
N ALA A 95 -1.35 -11.00 -22.23
CA ALA A 95 -0.13 -10.21 -22.23
C ALA A 95 -0.01 -9.28 -23.46
N VAL A 96 -0.50 -9.68 -24.63
CA VAL A 96 -0.52 -8.82 -25.84
C VAL A 96 -1.50 -7.66 -25.63
N TRP A 97 -2.66 -7.93 -25.06
CA TRP A 97 -3.64 -6.89 -24.76
C TRP A 97 -3.13 -5.90 -23.68
N GLU A 98 -2.41 -6.41 -22.67
CA GLU A 98 -1.78 -5.57 -21.65
C GLU A 98 -0.68 -4.67 -22.27
N GLU A 99 0.14 -5.19 -23.19
CA GLU A 99 1.12 -4.40 -23.91
C GLU A 99 0.46 -3.30 -24.75
N LYS A 100 -0.61 -3.63 -25.51
CA LYS A 100 -1.35 -2.64 -26.28
C LYS A 100 -2.02 -1.57 -25.40
N ALA A 101 -2.54 -1.97 -24.25
CA ALA A 101 -3.12 -1.03 -23.28
C ALA A 101 -2.05 -0.08 -22.72
N ALA A 102 -0.86 -0.60 -22.40
CA ALA A 102 0.25 0.22 -21.92
C ALA A 102 0.72 1.22 -23.00
N LEU A 103 0.82 0.79 -24.27
CA LEU A 103 1.14 1.67 -25.39
C LEU A 103 0.05 2.75 -25.58
N ALA A 104 -1.22 2.39 -25.46
CA ALA A 104 -2.33 3.34 -25.56
C ALA A 104 -2.26 4.39 -24.43
N LYS A 105 -1.94 3.96 -23.21
CA LYS A 105 -1.76 4.88 -22.08
C LYS A 105 -0.57 5.81 -22.30
N GLU A 106 0.56 5.29 -22.81
CA GLU A 106 1.74 6.10 -23.14
C GLU A 106 1.41 7.16 -24.19
N VAL A 107 0.69 6.80 -25.26
CA VAL A 107 0.24 7.76 -26.29
C VAL A 107 -0.70 8.79 -25.68
N ALA A 108 -1.68 8.38 -24.88
CA ALA A 108 -2.63 9.29 -24.24
C ALA A 108 -1.93 10.33 -23.36
N ASP A 109 -0.89 9.91 -22.63
CA ASP A 109 -0.14 10.79 -21.73
C ASP A 109 0.85 11.70 -22.48
N THR A 110 1.60 11.15 -23.46
CA THR A 110 2.67 11.91 -24.14
C THR A 110 2.15 12.88 -25.18
N GLU A 111 1.04 12.56 -25.83
CA GLU A 111 0.40 13.42 -26.84
C GLU A 111 -0.73 14.27 -26.24
N GLU A 112 -0.93 14.21 -24.91
CA GLU A 112 -1.98 14.94 -24.19
C GLU A 112 -3.37 14.75 -24.85
N VAL A 113 -3.69 13.50 -25.22
CA VAL A 113 -4.94 13.16 -25.90
C VAL A 113 -6.12 13.45 -24.95
N THR A 114 -7.12 14.16 -25.45
CA THR A 114 -8.34 14.38 -24.68
C THR A 114 -9.16 13.11 -24.59
N ALA A 115 -9.61 12.73 -23.40
CA ALA A 115 -10.51 11.59 -23.21
C ALA A 115 -11.85 11.83 -23.93
N ASP A 116 -12.39 10.78 -24.56
CA ASP A 116 -13.72 10.82 -25.19
C ASP A 116 -14.84 10.89 -24.15
N ALA A 117 -14.60 10.32 -22.95
CA ALA A 117 -15.50 10.43 -21.81
C ALA A 117 -14.70 10.37 -20.49
N GLU A 118 -15.24 11.05 -19.47
CA GLU A 118 -14.69 11.07 -18.12
C GLU A 118 -15.83 11.01 -17.09
N ALA A 119 -15.67 10.19 -16.06
CA ALA A 119 -16.60 10.11 -14.94
C ALA A 119 -15.84 9.88 -13.63
N VAL A 120 -16.38 10.40 -12.53
CA VAL A 120 -15.87 10.12 -11.18
C VAL A 120 -16.74 9.07 -10.55
N SER A 121 -16.13 8.07 -9.89
CA SER A 121 -16.88 7.01 -9.22
C SER A 121 -17.69 7.57 -8.04
N GLU A 122 -18.94 7.13 -7.96
CA GLU A 122 -19.83 7.34 -6.83
C GLU A 122 -20.25 5.96 -6.29
N GLU A 123 -20.12 5.76 -4.98
CA GLU A 123 -20.37 4.44 -4.37
C GLU A 123 -19.60 3.30 -5.07
N GLY A 124 -18.36 3.60 -5.50
CA GLY A 124 -17.48 2.65 -6.16
C GLY A 124 -17.82 2.34 -7.62
N LYS A 125 -18.60 3.18 -8.30
CA LYS A 125 -19.05 2.96 -9.68
C LYS A 125 -18.94 4.22 -10.52
N ALA A 126 -18.43 4.11 -11.75
CA ALA A 126 -18.43 5.15 -12.75
C ALA A 126 -19.24 4.70 -13.96
N LEU A 127 -20.28 5.45 -14.35
CA LEU A 127 -21.20 5.13 -15.44
C LEU A 127 -20.92 6.04 -16.64
N PHE A 128 -20.88 5.43 -17.82
CA PHE A 128 -20.78 6.10 -19.10
C PHE A 128 -21.93 5.63 -20.01
N GLU A 129 -22.68 6.56 -20.53
CA GLU A 129 -23.84 6.30 -21.41
C GLU A 129 -23.60 6.87 -22.81
N ALA A 130 -24.34 6.38 -23.77
CA ALA A 130 -24.31 6.83 -25.16
C ALA A 130 -22.91 6.78 -25.81
N MET A 131 -22.11 5.77 -25.43
CA MET A 131 -20.76 5.58 -25.98
C MET A 131 -20.85 4.99 -27.38
N PRO A 132 -20.13 5.55 -28.38
CA PRO A 132 -19.99 4.93 -29.69
C PRO A 132 -19.33 3.55 -29.62
N THR A 133 -19.59 2.68 -30.57
CA THR A 133 -18.87 1.41 -30.70
C THR A 133 -17.40 1.65 -31.00
N GLY A 134 -16.50 0.79 -30.49
CA GLY A 134 -15.05 0.87 -30.71
C GLY A 134 -14.25 0.14 -29.63
N MET A 135 -12.95 0.23 -29.73
CA MET A 135 -12.02 -0.20 -28.69
C MET A 135 -11.66 1.01 -27.81
N TYR A 136 -11.79 0.85 -26.50
CA TYR A 136 -11.50 1.92 -25.55
C TYR A 136 -10.41 1.51 -24.58
N LEU A 137 -9.49 2.46 -24.32
CA LEU A 137 -8.60 2.41 -23.16
C LEU A 137 -9.41 2.88 -21.94
N VAL A 138 -9.44 2.04 -20.92
CA VAL A 138 -9.94 2.38 -19.58
C VAL A 138 -8.73 2.81 -18.74
N ASP A 139 -8.70 4.07 -18.35
CA ASP A 139 -7.64 4.69 -17.57
C ASP A 139 -8.22 5.33 -16.32
N ALA A 140 -7.99 4.73 -15.16
CA ALA A 140 -8.38 5.28 -13.88
C ALA A 140 -7.20 5.99 -13.23
N GLN A 141 -7.46 7.20 -12.72
CA GLN A 141 -6.44 8.00 -12.07
C GLN A 141 -6.15 7.45 -10.67
N PRO A 142 -4.89 7.54 -10.19
CA PRO A 142 -4.54 7.14 -8.83
C PRO A 142 -5.43 7.82 -7.80
N ALA A 143 -5.73 7.10 -6.71
CA ALA A 143 -6.52 7.60 -5.59
C ALA A 143 -5.82 7.31 -4.28
N GLU A 144 -6.02 8.16 -3.28
CA GLU A 144 -5.46 8.01 -1.95
C GLU A 144 -6.57 7.97 -0.90
N SER A 145 -6.46 7.01 0.03
CA SER A 145 -7.20 7.02 1.28
C SER A 145 -6.36 7.66 2.38
N ASP A 146 -6.83 7.63 3.62
CA ASP A 146 -6.06 8.12 4.78
C ASP A 146 -4.76 7.31 5.01
N TYR A 147 -4.70 6.07 4.52
CA TYR A 147 -3.62 5.14 4.84
C TYR A 147 -2.96 4.49 3.63
N ASN A 148 -3.57 4.56 2.46
CA ASN A 148 -3.11 3.82 1.28
C ASN A 148 -3.22 4.65 0.01
N THR A 149 -2.32 4.36 -0.93
CA THR A 149 -2.41 4.80 -2.32
C THR A 149 -2.88 3.63 -3.18
N TYR A 150 -3.77 3.91 -4.12
CA TYR A 150 -4.26 2.96 -5.11
C TYR A 150 -3.85 3.42 -6.50
N GLU A 151 -3.15 2.55 -7.21
CA GLU A 151 -2.85 2.69 -8.63
C GLU A 151 -3.70 1.69 -9.41
N PHE A 152 -4.06 2.02 -10.64
CA PHE A 152 -4.91 1.16 -11.47
C PHE A 152 -4.21 0.81 -12.76
N LYS A 153 -4.14 -0.49 -13.08
CA LYS A 153 -3.62 -0.93 -14.37
C LYS A 153 -4.60 -0.55 -15.49
N PRO A 154 -4.15 0.19 -16.51
CA PRO A 154 -4.98 0.47 -17.68
C PRO A 154 -5.24 -0.80 -18.47
N TYR A 155 -6.39 -0.87 -19.14
CA TYR A 155 -6.72 -1.99 -20.01
C TYR A 155 -7.64 -1.55 -21.16
N LEU A 156 -7.69 -2.39 -22.21
CA LEU A 156 -8.56 -2.17 -23.35
C LEU A 156 -9.88 -2.91 -23.17
N ILE A 157 -10.97 -2.28 -23.60
CA ILE A 157 -12.32 -2.88 -23.64
C ILE A 157 -12.97 -2.61 -24.98
N SER A 158 -13.59 -3.63 -25.57
CA SER A 158 -14.42 -3.46 -26.77
C SER A 158 -15.84 -3.07 -26.39
N LEU A 159 -16.39 -2.10 -27.09
CA LEU A 159 -17.83 -1.77 -27.08
C LEU A 159 -18.39 -1.97 -28.48
N PRO A 160 -19.32 -2.93 -28.72
CA PRO A 160 -19.82 -3.91 -27.75
C PRO A 160 -18.79 -4.98 -27.40
N ASN A 161 -19.05 -5.73 -26.33
CA ASN A 161 -18.27 -6.88 -25.94
C ASN A 161 -18.99 -8.20 -26.25
N ASN A 162 -18.22 -9.28 -26.33
CA ASN A 162 -18.73 -10.63 -26.47
C ASN A 162 -18.18 -11.50 -25.33
N TYR A 163 -19.09 -11.97 -24.46
CA TYR A 163 -18.74 -12.80 -23.32
C TYR A 163 -18.88 -14.31 -23.61
N TYR A 164 -18.67 -14.74 -24.84
CA TYR A 164 -18.83 -16.13 -25.24
C TYR A 164 -18.21 -17.15 -24.31
N TYR A 165 -16.97 -16.92 -23.88
CA TYR A 165 -16.28 -17.83 -22.94
C TYR A 165 -16.90 -17.85 -21.54
N GLY A 166 -17.56 -16.76 -21.12
CA GLY A 166 -18.25 -16.69 -19.84
C GLY A 166 -19.66 -17.24 -19.86
N THR A 167 -20.38 -17.00 -20.95
CA THR A 167 -21.83 -17.29 -21.07
C THR A 167 -22.17 -18.46 -21.99
N GLY A 168 -21.28 -18.81 -22.92
CA GLY A 168 -21.56 -19.77 -24.01
C GLY A 168 -22.48 -19.22 -25.11
N ASN A 169 -22.84 -17.93 -25.05
CA ASN A 169 -23.66 -17.23 -26.01
C ASN A 169 -22.81 -16.37 -26.92
N ASP A 170 -23.02 -16.47 -28.22
CA ASP A 170 -22.35 -15.69 -29.24
C ASP A 170 -23.20 -14.46 -29.60
N GLU A 171 -23.36 -13.57 -28.60
CA GLU A 171 -24.13 -12.35 -28.70
C GLU A 171 -23.29 -11.13 -28.32
N TRP A 172 -23.44 -10.04 -29.09
CA TRP A 172 -22.81 -8.77 -28.76
C TRP A 172 -23.60 -8.06 -27.65
N VAL A 173 -22.90 -7.75 -26.55
CA VAL A 173 -23.42 -7.03 -25.39
C VAL A 173 -23.05 -5.55 -25.53
N TYR A 174 -24.05 -4.70 -25.75
CA TYR A 174 -23.89 -3.24 -25.88
C TYR A 174 -24.06 -2.51 -24.56
N ASP A 175 -24.71 -3.15 -23.59
CA ASP A 175 -24.93 -2.63 -22.25
C ASP A 175 -24.03 -3.39 -21.25
N LEU A 176 -22.88 -2.80 -20.94
CA LEU A 176 -21.91 -3.34 -20.00
C LEU A 176 -22.15 -2.77 -18.60
N THR A 177 -23.38 -2.85 -18.11
CA THR A 177 -23.79 -2.42 -16.76
C THR A 177 -24.29 -3.59 -15.93
N GLY A 178 -24.44 -3.38 -14.62
CA GLY A 178 -24.95 -4.41 -13.71
C GLY A 178 -24.07 -5.67 -13.70
N ASP A 179 -24.66 -6.81 -14.07
CA ASP A 179 -23.94 -8.10 -14.12
C ASP A 179 -22.84 -8.15 -15.19
N ASN A 180 -22.89 -7.25 -16.17
CA ASN A 180 -21.90 -7.12 -17.24
C ASN A 180 -20.90 -5.99 -17.01
N ALA A 181 -20.96 -5.29 -15.88
CA ALA A 181 -20.05 -4.22 -15.54
C ALA A 181 -18.62 -4.71 -15.49
N ILE A 182 -17.67 -3.81 -15.76
CA ILE A 182 -16.25 -4.12 -15.75
C ILE A 182 -15.57 -3.61 -14.47
N GLY A 183 -14.58 -4.34 -13.98
CA GLY A 183 -13.84 -3.97 -12.77
C GLY A 183 -12.53 -3.25 -13.06
N LEU A 184 -12.16 -2.27 -12.24
CA LEU A 184 -10.80 -1.75 -12.21
C LEU A 184 -9.83 -2.80 -11.67
N LYS A 185 -8.55 -2.63 -11.99
CA LYS A 185 -7.45 -3.50 -11.53
C LYS A 185 -6.56 -2.71 -10.56
N PRO A 186 -6.96 -2.61 -9.27
CA PRO A 186 -6.23 -1.83 -8.28
C PRO A 186 -4.94 -2.52 -7.82
N GLU A 187 -3.91 -1.71 -7.55
CA GLU A 187 -2.71 -2.07 -6.82
C GLU A 187 -2.61 -1.15 -5.60
N LYS A 188 -2.60 -1.74 -4.40
CA LYS A 188 -2.55 -1.01 -3.12
C LYS A 188 -1.13 -0.90 -2.61
N SER A 189 -0.73 0.29 -2.16
CA SER A 189 0.51 0.57 -1.46
C SER A 189 0.24 1.33 -0.17
N ASP A 190 1.00 1.05 0.89
CA ASP A 190 0.90 1.81 2.14
C ASP A 190 1.41 3.25 1.93
N LEU A 191 0.72 4.23 2.51
CA LEU A 191 1.27 5.54 2.82
C LEU A 191 2.09 5.45 4.11
N TYR A 192 3.00 6.39 4.31
CA TYR A 192 3.92 6.40 5.44
C TYR A 192 3.91 7.74 6.16
N GLY A 193 4.23 7.71 7.46
CA GLY A 193 4.52 8.87 8.27
C GLY A 193 5.73 8.60 9.17
N ASP A 194 6.09 9.58 9.98
CA ASP A 194 7.26 9.55 10.83
C ASP A 194 6.85 9.69 12.30
N LEU A 195 7.64 9.09 13.21
CA LEU A 195 7.49 9.19 14.65
C LEU A 195 8.69 9.97 15.22
N ILE A 196 8.41 10.95 16.06
CA ILE A 196 9.41 11.65 16.87
C ILE A 196 9.22 11.24 18.34
N ILE A 197 10.28 10.75 18.96
CA ILE A 197 10.32 10.51 20.40
C ILE A 197 11.12 11.64 21.03
N ASN A 198 10.44 12.49 21.78
CA ASN A 198 11.06 13.58 22.54
C ASN A 198 11.39 13.07 23.94
N LYS A 199 12.62 13.31 24.38
CA LYS A 199 13.07 12.99 25.72
C LYS A 199 13.56 14.24 26.41
N THR A 200 12.98 14.54 27.58
CA THR A 200 13.41 15.63 28.45
C THR A 200 14.08 15.08 29.72
N LEU A 201 15.27 15.55 30.03
CA LEU A 201 15.92 15.33 31.29
C LEU A 201 15.88 16.63 32.13
N GLU A 202 15.02 16.65 33.15
CA GLU A 202 14.74 17.83 33.96
C GLU A 202 15.90 18.17 34.91
N VAL A 203 16.49 17.15 35.55
CA VAL A 203 17.60 17.28 36.47
C VAL A 203 18.66 16.23 36.12
N PHE A 204 19.87 16.72 35.87
CA PHE A 204 21.01 15.85 35.55
C PHE A 204 21.91 15.66 36.78
N ASN A 205 22.37 14.43 37.02
CA ASN A 205 23.36 14.14 38.04
C ASN A 205 24.78 14.32 37.49
N ALA A 206 25.41 15.46 37.80
CA ALA A 206 26.74 15.80 37.30
C ALA A 206 27.87 14.88 37.81
N THR A 207 27.57 13.95 38.72
CA THR A 207 28.58 12.95 39.17
C THR A 207 28.66 11.75 38.20
N ASN A 208 27.75 11.64 37.23
CA ASN A 208 27.74 10.60 36.21
C ASN A 208 28.39 11.11 34.91
N GLU A 209 29.04 10.20 34.18
CA GLU A 209 29.62 10.49 32.86
C GLU A 209 28.58 10.59 31.74
N GLY A 210 27.29 10.45 32.04
CA GLY A 210 26.15 10.53 31.11
C GLY A 210 24.93 9.83 31.66
N ALA A 211 23.78 10.12 31.07
CA ALA A 211 22.50 9.44 31.36
C ALA A 211 21.98 8.79 30.09
N ASN A 212 21.74 7.48 30.13
CA ASN A 212 21.24 6.73 29.00
C ASN A 212 19.79 6.31 29.25
N PHE A 213 18.98 6.49 28.23
CA PHE A 213 17.57 6.12 28.21
C PHE A 213 17.32 5.20 27.01
N VAL A 214 16.52 4.16 27.18
CA VAL A 214 16.26 3.17 26.13
C VAL A 214 14.76 3.04 25.94
N PHE A 215 14.33 3.10 24.71
CA PHE A 215 12.93 3.02 24.31
C PHE A 215 12.73 1.81 23.39
N GLN A 216 11.73 1.01 23.70
CA GLN A 216 11.19 0.01 22.77
C GLN A 216 10.05 0.66 22.01
N VAL A 217 10.04 0.49 20.70
CA VAL A 217 9.00 0.98 19.79
C VAL A 217 8.40 -0.22 19.09
N GLU A 218 7.08 -0.36 19.17
CA GLU A 218 6.33 -1.35 18.43
C GLU A 218 5.16 -0.67 17.73
N ALA A 219 4.99 -0.93 16.44
CA ALA A 219 3.86 -0.47 15.66
C ALA A 219 3.10 -1.64 15.08
N THR A 220 1.80 -1.66 15.30
CA THR A 220 0.88 -2.67 14.76
C THR A 220 -0.11 -2.01 13.81
N LYS A 221 -0.48 -2.71 12.75
CA LYS A 221 -1.51 -2.27 11.80
C LYS A 221 -2.56 -3.35 11.67
N THR A 222 -3.82 -2.94 11.77
CA THR A 222 -4.96 -3.80 11.51
C THR A 222 -5.35 -3.66 10.03
N ASP A 223 -5.42 -4.77 9.32
CA ASP A 223 -5.94 -4.80 7.95
C ASP A 223 -7.46 -4.60 8.00
N VAL A 224 -7.98 -3.62 7.26
CA VAL A 224 -9.40 -3.22 7.31
C VAL A 224 -10.33 -4.26 6.69
N ASP A 225 -9.83 -5.08 5.78
CA ASP A 225 -10.61 -6.06 5.04
C ASP A 225 -10.64 -7.43 5.74
N THR A 226 -9.53 -7.82 6.37
CA THR A 226 -9.37 -9.13 7.04
C THR A 226 -9.42 -9.07 8.56
N GLU A 227 -9.38 -7.89 9.17
CA GLU A 227 -9.24 -7.65 10.62
C GLU A 227 -7.95 -8.27 11.24
N GLU A 228 -7.00 -8.67 10.41
CA GLU A 228 -5.74 -9.23 10.88
C GLU A 228 -4.82 -8.14 11.43
N VAL A 229 -4.33 -8.31 12.65
CA VAL A 229 -3.36 -7.42 13.28
C VAL A 229 -1.95 -7.95 13.04
N ARG A 230 -1.08 -7.11 12.50
CA ARG A 230 0.33 -7.44 12.24
C ARG A 230 1.28 -6.40 12.80
N VAL A 231 2.43 -6.83 13.28
CA VAL A 231 3.53 -5.92 13.63
C VAL A 231 4.17 -5.43 12.33
N VAL A 232 4.13 -4.11 12.10
CA VAL A 232 4.66 -3.45 10.89
C VAL A 232 6.01 -2.80 11.16
N TYR A 233 6.31 -2.47 12.42
CA TYR A 233 7.60 -1.94 12.85
C TYR A 233 7.91 -2.39 14.28
N SER A 234 9.16 -2.73 14.57
CA SER A 234 9.66 -2.99 15.92
C SER A 234 11.14 -2.68 16.01
N ASN A 235 11.53 -1.83 16.96
CA ASN A 235 12.92 -1.42 17.17
C ASN A 235 13.16 -1.00 18.61
N VAL A 236 14.46 -0.87 18.95
CA VAL A 236 14.91 -0.30 20.22
C VAL A 236 15.84 0.86 19.89
N VAL A 237 15.57 2.03 20.47
CA VAL A 237 16.36 3.23 20.31
C VAL A 237 16.89 3.71 21.66
N SER A 238 18.03 4.42 21.66
CA SER A 238 18.63 4.95 22.88
C SER A 238 19.02 6.40 22.70
N MET A 239 18.89 7.18 23.78
CA MET A 239 19.34 8.57 23.87
C MET A 239 20.30 8.73 25.05
N THR A 240 21.33 9.56 24.87
CA THR A 240 22.34 9.83 25.89
C THR A 240 22.38 11.33 26.18
N PHE A 241 22.34 11.68 27.45
CA PHE A 241 22.38 13.06 27.93
C PHE A 241 23.65 13.31 28.76
N ASP A 242 24.31 14.43 28.46
CA ASP A 242 25.48 14.93 29.22
C ASP A 242 25.09 16.12 30.11
N GLY A 243 23.82 16.46 30.19
CA GLY A 243 23.23 17.56 30.94
C GLY A 243 21.72 17.56 30.89
N THR A 244 21.10 18.57 31.49
CA THR A 244 19.64 18.78 31.39
C THR A 244 19.27 19.30 30.02
N GLY A 245 18.05 18.97 29.55
CA GLY A 245 17.54 19.45 28.27
C GLY A 245 16.61 18.45 27.61
N THR A 246 16.22 18.76 26.41
CA THR A 246 15.41 17.88 25.55
C THR A 246 16.22 17.47 24.33
N ASP A 247 16.15 16.19 23.99
CA ASP A 247 16.68 15.62 22.76
C ASP A 247 15.60 14.77 22.09
N SER A 248 15.74 14.50 20.81
CA SER A 248 14.72 13.80 20.04
C SER A 248 15.33 12.77 19.10
N VAL A 249 14.64 11.66 18.90
CA VAL A 249 14.97 10.70 17.86
C VAL A 249 13.79 10.56 16.90
N LYS A 250 14.09 10.64 15.61
CA LYS A 250 13.11 10.48 14.55
C LYS A 250 13.19 9.08 13.96
N ILE A 251 12.07 8.43 13.81
CA ILE A 251 11.88 7.15 13.14
C ILE A 251 11.04 7.39 11.90
N GLU A 252 11.63 7.16 10.76
CA GLU A 252 11.02 7.45 9.47
C GLU A 252 10.32 6.21 8.88
N LYS A 253 9.30 6.48 8.04
CA LYS A 253 8.64 5.47 7.20
C LYS A 253 7.96 4.34 7.99
N ILE A 254 7.17 4.69 8.97
CA ILE A 254 6.22 3.77 9.59
C ILE A 254 4.92 3.82 8.76
N PRO A 255 4.30 2.68 8.42
CA PRO A 255 3.04 2.68 7.67
C PRO A 255 1.95 3.52 8.35
N ALA A 256 1.26 4.36 7.59
CA ALA A 256 0.16 5.17 8.08
C ALA A 256 -0.99 4.31 8.60
N GLY A 257 -1.70 4.78 9.62
CA GLY A 257 -2.73 4.04 10.32
C GLY A 257 -2.19 2.98 11.29
N ALA A 258 -0.87 2.87 11.47
CA ALA A 258 -0.31 1.98 12.49
C ALA A 258 -0.49 2.58 13.90
N ASP A 259 -0.96 1.75 14.83
CA ASP A 259 -0.95 2.01 16.25
C ASP A 259 0.46 1.80 16.79
N VAL A 260 1.08 2.86 17.30
CA VAL A 260 2.43 2.84 17.84
C VAL A 260 2.39 2.91 19.35
N VAL A 261 3.13 2.01 19.99
CA VAL A 261 3.42 2.03 21.41
C VAL A 261 4.91 2.22 21.61
N VAL A 262 5.29 3.25 22.36
CA VAL A 262 6.65 3.52 22.78
C VAL A 262 6.75 3.32 24.28
N THR A 263 7.67 2.45 24.72
CA THR A 263 7.89 2.16 26.13
C THR A 263 9.32 2.52 26.53
N GLU A 264 9.50 3.37 27.52
CA GLU A 264 10.81 3.60 28.13
C GLU A 264 11.19 2.38 28.99
N VAL A 265 11.97 1.46 28.42
CA VAL A 265 12.37 0.20 29.06
C VAL A 265 13.59 0.34 30.00
N TYR A 266 14.28 1.46 29.88
CA TYR A 266 15.41 1.80 30.78
C TYR A 266 15.51 3.30 30.96
N SER A 267 15.34 3.76 32.19
CA SER A 267 15.32 5.17 32.61
C SER A 267 16.62 5.64 33.26
N GLY A 268 17.68 4.83 33.21
CA GLY A 268 18.94 5.13 33.90
C GLY A 268 18.89 4.75 35.40
N ALA A 269 20.07 4.41 35.97
CA ALA A 269 20.14 3.87 37.31
C ALA A 269 19.73 4.86 38.43
N ASN A 270 19.84 6.19 38.17
CA ASN A 270 19.62 7.26 39.16
C ASN A 270 18.52 8.23 38.73
N TYR A 271 17.68 7.81 37.83
CA TYR A 271 16.63 8.65 37.29
C TYR A 271 15.26 7.94 37.44
N GLU A 272 14.24 8.76 37.62
CA GLU A 272 12.84 8.30 37.66
C GLU A 272 12.04 9.05 36.64
N LEU A 273 11.02 8.36 36.12
CA LEU A 273 10.05 8.91 35.19
C LEU A 273 9.21 9.99 35.88
N THR A 274 9.00 11.11 35.20
CA THR A 274 8.03 12.15 35.54
C THR A 274 6.80 12.12 34.64
N THR A 275 6.85 11.30 33.59
CA THR A 275 5.72 10.92 32.73
C THR A 275 5.40 9.43 32.90
N ASP A 276 4.38 8.93 32.19
CA ASP A 276 4.15 7.49 32.08
C ASP A 276 5.31 6.81 31.34
N ALA A 277 5.56 5.55 31.66
CA ALA A 277 6.60 4.74 31.02
C ALA A 277 6.23 4.32 29.58
N GLU A 278 4.97 4.50 29.20
CA GLU A 278 4.43 4.13 27.92
C GLU A 278 3.63 5.29 27.34
N ALA A 279 3.83 5.54 26.04
CA ALA A 279 3.07 6.50 25.26
C ALA A 279 2.61 5.85 23.95
N SER A 280 1.42 6.18 23.51
CA SER A 280 0.86 5.64 22.25
C SER A 280 0.36 6.76 21.35
N THR A 281 0.48 6.50 20.04
CA THR A 281 0.00 7.41 19.00
C THR A 281 -0.36 6.60 17.74
N ILE A 282 -1.01 7.25 16.78
CA ILE A 282 -1.30 6.65 15.46
C ILE A 282 -0.50 7.40 14.41
N ILE A 283 0.12 6.67 13.49
CA ILE A 283 0.88 7.27 12.39
C ILE A 283 -0.06 7.89 11.37
N ILE A 284 0.18 9.16 11.07
CA ILE A 284 -0.57 9.94 10.08
C ILE A 284 0.25 10.01 8.80
N ALA A 285 -0.38 9.74 7.65
CA ALA A 285 0.26 9.77 6.35
C ALA A 285 0.91 11.15 6.07
N ASN A 286 2.12 11.12 5.50
CA ASN A 286 2.88 12.32 5.09
C ASN A 286 3.08 13.35 6.23
N SER A 287 3.05 12.89 7.49
CA SER A 287 3.13 13.75 8.67
C SER A 287 4.09 13.18 9.72
N GLU A 288 4.51 14.02 10.64
CA GLU A 288 5.26 13.66 11.83
C GLU A 288 4.30 13.62 13.03
N VAL A 289 4.35 12.55 13.81
CA VAL A 289 3.65 12.43 15.09
C VAL A 289 4.68 12.35 16.22
N GLU A 290 4.34 12.87 17.39
CA GLU A 290 5.26 13.00 18.50
C GLU A 290 4.76 12.27 19.75
N VAL A 291 5.70 11.73 20.52
CA VAL A 291 5.48 11.25 21.89
C VAL A 291 6.56 11.82 22.81
N ASP A 292 6.17 12.15 24.05
CA ASP A 292 7.02 12.86 25.00
C ASP A 292 7.29 12.00 26.23
N PHE A 293 8.56 11.95 26.65
CA PHE A 293 9.00 11.33 27.89
C PHE A 293 9.83 12.30 28.69
N SER A 294 9.69 12.29 30.01
CA SER A 294 10.46 13.11 30.91
C SER A 294 10.96 12.33 32.12
N ASN A 295 12.19 12.55 32.50
CA ASN A 295 12.81 11.98 33.69
C ASN A 295 13.50 13.05 34.52
N THR A 296 13.57 12.78 35.82
CA THR A 296 14.35 13.61 36.78
C THR A 296 15.31 12.73 37.57
N HIS A 297 16.32 13.36 38.16
CA HIS A 297 17.23 12.66 39.07
C HIS A 297 16.47 12.26 40.34
N ASN A 298 16.50 10.99 40.73
CA ASN A 298 15.76 10.46 41.88
C ASN A 298 16.42 10.70 43.24
N GLY A 299 17.52 11.47 43.28
CA GLY A 299 18.28 11.73 44.52
C GLY A 299 19.17 10.58 44.96
N GLY A 300 19.17 9.46 44.22
CA GLY A 300 20.07 8.33 44.49
C GLY A 300 21.53 8.70 44.21
N GLN A 301 22.39 8.47 45.15
CA GLN A 301 23.83 8.42 44.86
C GLN A 301 24.17 7.02 44.43
N ASN A 302 24.98 6.87 43.38
CA ASN A 302 25.56 5.57 43.02
C ASN A 302 26.47 5.11 44.14
N GLY A 303 25.91 4.54 45.18
CA GLY A 303 26.64 3.69 46.10
C GLY A 303 27.00 2.44 45.30
N GLY A 304 28.17 2.41 44.69
CA GLY A 304 28.64 1.22 44.05
C GLY A 304 28.80 0.13 45.09
N THR A 305 27.86 -0.82 45.09
CA THR A 305 28.06 -2.07 45.83
C THR A 305 29.13 -2.84 45.05
N GLY A 306 30.37 -2.69 45.44
CA GLY A 306 31.46 -3.48 44.88
C GLY A 306 31.30 -4.93 45.38
N LEU A 307 30.95 -5.83 44.51
CA LEU A 307 31.03 -7.24 44.81
C LEU A 307 32.44 -7.74 44.56
N VAL A 308 33.20 -7.96 45.62
CA VAL A 308 34.54 -8.56 45.54
C VAL A 308 34.42 -10.04 45.57
N ASN A 309 34.61 -10.70 44.43
CA ASN A 309 34.71 -12.15 44.33
C ASN A 309 36.19 -12.56 44.56
N THR A 310 36.45 -13.25 45.64
CA THR A 310 37.77 -13.81 45.92
C THR A 310 37.76 -15.32 45.65
N PHE A 311 38.66 -15.76 44.77
CA PHE A 311 38.91 -17.14 44.50
C PHE A 311 40.24 -17.53 45.10
N THR A 312 40.25 -18.51 45.99
CA THR A 312 41.45 -19.02 46.62
C THR A 312 41.68 -20.49 46.23
N TYR A 313 42.88 -20.81 45.79
CA TYR A 313 43.30 -22.16 45.46
C TYR A 313 44.21 -22.74 46.53
N ASN A 314 43.76 -23.77 47.24
CA ASN A 314 44.55 -24.51 48.23
C ASN A 314 44.39 -26.00 48.02
N ASP A 315 45.51 -26.73 48.06
CA ASP A 315 45.57 -28.19 48.02
C ASP A 315 44.76 -28.86 46.87
N GLY A 316 44.71 -28.24 45.72
CA GLY A 316 44.00 -28.78 44.54
C GLY A 316 42.55 -28.39 44.43
N GLU A 317 41.99 -27.61 45.35
CA GLU A 317 40.64 -27.17 45.37
C GLU A 317 40.50 -25.65 45.28
N TRP A 318 39.52 -25.17 44.50
CA TRP A 318 39.14 -23.76 44.45
C TRP A 318 38.01 -23.45 45.44
N THR A 319 38.21 -22.42 46.26
CA THR A 319 37.13 -21.88 47.11
C THR A 319 36.79 -20.50 46.64
N HIS A 320 35.51 -20.17 46.63
CA HIS A 320 34.97 -18.85 46.27
C HIS A 320 34.31 -18.22 47.48
N SER A 321 34.65 -16.95 47.71
CA SER A 321 33.92 -16.12 48.67
C SER A 321 33.55 -14.80 47.99
N ALA A 322 32.30 -14.34 48.15
CA ALA A 322 31.82 -13.03 47.74
C ALA A 322 31.64 -12.15 48.99
N THR A 323 32.23 -10.98 49.01
CA THR A 323 32.01 -9.98 50.06
C THR A 323 31.39 -8.74 49.42
N GLU A 324 30.27 -8.27 49.94
CA GLU A 324 29.73 -6.95 49.59
C GLU A 324 30.56 -5.90 50.32
N ASP A 325 31.23 -5.02 49.55
CA ASP A 325 31.92 -3.86 50.10
C ASP A 325 30.88 -2.71 50.16
N SER A 326 30.26 -2.56 51.31
CA SER A 326 29.45 -1.40 51.63
C SER A 326 30.34 -0.34 52.21
N THR A 327 30.96 0.44 51.36
CA THR A 327 31.62 1.69 51.81
C THR A 327 30.53 2.76 51.95
N PRO A 328 30.47 3.47 53.13
CA PRO A 328 29.44 4.46 53.41
C PRO A 328 29.57 5.71 52.56
#